data_4937f97b0ac5622ad9ce54aa5d65186c
#
_entry.id   4937f97b0ac5622ad9ce54aa5d65186c
#
_cell.length_a   1.000
_cell.length_b   1.000
_cell.length_c   1.000
_cell.angle_alpha   90.00
_cell.angle_beta   90.00
_cell.angle_gamma   90.00
#
_symmetry.space_group_name_H-M   'P 1'
#
loop_
_entity.id
_entity.type
_entity.pdbx_description
1 polymer ?
#
loop_
_entity_poly.entity_id
_entity_poly.type
_entity_poly.pdbx_seq_one_letter_code
_entity_poly.pdbx_strand_id
1 'polypeptide(L)'
;MSSEPHYPLHDAQRRRLLGALGAAGLCALAPWERAVAQKGAWPERPINYVVPFPPGGLTDVAARQVGKALADAERWNVVVENKPGGSANIGAAHVSNAAPDGYTWLAITLSHAANATLFAGKAGYDLTRDLTPLAGLASSPIMVVVNAKSNIKTMDDLARAAKAKPLSAGSSGNGTPPHLTLALYQKLTGVPLMHVPYKGGAPSLTDLIGGHLDVVFSNYPESLAHVKNGSLRALAITTRERSKDLPDLPTTAEAGLPDLIVENFTGVLAPAGTPPELVQRIGDAIVKQVSQPAMQQSLLQLGFVPQPRGPKEFGAYLKSEVDRWAKIIRDANIQVA
;
A
#
# COMPACT_ATOMS: atom_id res chain seq x y z
N MET A 1 3.24 29.91 -92.80
CA MET A 1 4.46 29.12 -92.95
C MET A 1 5.53 29.78 -92.05
N SER A 2 5.70 29.30 -90.85
CA SER A 2 6.80 29.73 -89.98
C SER A 2 7.31 28.48 -89.23
N SER A 3 8.50 28.13 -89.60
CA SER A 3 9.28 27.00 -89.11
C SER A 3 9.90 27.33 -87.77
N GLU A 4 9.56 26.56 -86.72
CA GLU A 4 10.29 26.61 -85.46
C GLU A 4 11.64 25.89 -85.50
N PRO A 5 12.72 26.42 -84.95
CA PRO A 5 14.01 25.76 -84.87
C PRO A 5 14.10 24.75 -83.74
N HIS A 6 14.39 23.50 -84.08
CA HIS A 6 14.82 22.45 -83.22
C HIS A 6 16.26 22.69 -82.74
N TYR A 7 16.45 22.91 -81.38
CA TYR A 7 17.79 22.90 -80.77
C TYR A 7 18.07 21.52 -80.16
N PRO A 8 19.07 20.77 -80.62
CA PRO A 8 19.48 19.54 -79.96
C PRO A 8 20.27 19.86 -78.72
N LEU A 9 19.84 19.31 -77.53
CA LEU A 9 20.61 19.38 -76.32
C LEU A 9 21.96 18.69 -76.49
N HIS A 10 23.06 19.42 -76.16
CA HIS A 10 24.43 18.91 -76.24
C HIS A 10 24.62 17.65 -75.32
N ASP A 11 25.34 16.65 -75.85
CA ASP A 11 25.67 15.37 -75.17
C ASP A 11 26.28 15.53 -73.79
N ALA A 12 26.92 16.65 -73.52
CA ALA A 12 27.47 16.97 -72.20
C ALA A 12 26.41 17.21 -71.11
N GLN A 13 25.20 17.66 -71.46
CA GLN A 13 24.10 17.85 -70.51
C GLN A 13 23.37 16.55 -70.19
N ARG A 14 23.26 15.64 -71.15
CA ARG A 14 22.69 14.28 -70.92
C ARG A 14 23.57 13.43 -70.00
N ARG A 15 24.91 13.51 -70.14
CA ARG A 15 25.84 12.81 -69.25
C ARG A 15 25.81 13.34 -67.84
N ARG A 16 25.56 14.63 -67.61
CA ARG A 16 25.40 15.21 -66.22
C ARG A 16 24.07 14.83 -65.53
N LEU A 17 22.98 14.71 -66.30
CA LEU A 17 21.70 14.27 -65.79
C LEU A 17 21.68 12.77 -65.40
N LEU A 18 22.36 11.92 -66.18
CA LEU A 18 22.49 10.48 -65.87
C LEU A 18 23.43 10.23 -64.67
N GLY A 19 24.47 11.07 -64.47
CA GLY A 19 25.32 10.99 -63.26
C GLY A 19 24.64 11.44 -62.01
N ALA A 20 23.70 12.39 -62.04
CA ALA A 20 22.94 12.85 -60.86
C ALA A 20 21.86 11.83 -60.38
N LEU A 21 21.28 11.06 -61.31
CA LEU A 21 20.34 9.98 -61.00
C LEU A 21 21.02 8.75 -60.41
N GLY A 22 22.27 8.45 -60.76
CA GLY A 22 23.07 7.36 -60.20
C GLY A 22 23.53 7.63 -58.77
N ALA A 23 23.79 8.89 -58.38
CA ALA A 23 24.21 9.27 -57.04
C ALA A 23 23.04 9.30 -56.04
N ALA A 24 21.82 9.60 -56.50
CA ALA A 24 20.62 9.59 -55.64
C ALA A 24 20.14 8.16 -55.27
N GLY A 25 20.47 7.14 -56.12
CA GLY A 25 20.08 5.75 -55.85
C GLY A 25 20.96 5.02 -54.85
N LEU A 26 22.17 5.48 -54.56
CA LEU A 26 23.10 4.86 -53.63
C LEU A 26 22.89 5.32 -52.16
N CYS A 27 22.21 6.45 -51.92
CA CYS A 27 21.84 6.89 -50.57
C CYS A 27 20.60 6.17 -49.99
N ALA A 28 19.84 5.40 -50.79
CA ALA A 28 18.63 4.71 -50.37
C ALA A 28 18.89 3.30 -49.78
N LEU A 29 20.15 2.83 -49.77
CA LEU A 29 20.54 1.53 -49.20
C LEU A 29 21.38 1.64 -47.94
N ALA A 30 21.44 2.82 -47.31
CA ALA A 30 21.90 2.87 -45.94
C ALA A 30 20.92 2.03 -45.10
N PRO A 31 21.38 0.98 -44.38
CA PRO A 31 20.51 0.32 -43.46
C PRO A 31 20.04 1.41 -42.50
N TRP A 32 18.72 1.62 -42.41
CA TRP A 32 18.14 2.27 -41.27
C TRP A 32 18.48 1.35 -40.11
N GLU A 33 19.67 1.51 -39.54
CA GLU A 33 19.86 1.10 -38.16
C GLU A 33 18.72 1.75 -37.43
N ARG A 34 17.72 0.90 -37.07
CA ARG A 34 16.74 1.28 -36.09
C ARG A 34 17.60 1.81 -34.96
N ALA A 35 17.58 3.13 -34.75
CA ALA A 35 18.05 3.72 -33.51
C ALA A 35 17.22 3.01 -32.46
N VAL A 36 17.76 1.93 -31.92
CA VAL A 36 17.33 1.35 -30.66
C VAL A 36 17.63 2.51 -29.72
N ALA A 37 16.59 3.32 -29.47
CA ALA A 37 16.66 4.36 -28.50
C ALA A 37 17.17 3.61 -27.25
N GLN A 38 18.41 3.87 -26.89
CA GLN A 38 19.02 3.35 -25.68
C GLN A 38 18.08 3.85 -24.61
N LYS A 39 17.16 2.96 -24.15
CA LYS A 39 16.25 3.28 -23.06
C LYS A 39 17.17 3.73 -21.95
N GLY A 40 17.16 5.02 -21.65
CA GLY A 40 17.95 5.58 -20.58
C GLY A 40 17.80 4.73 -19.33
N ALA A 41 18.77 4.73 -18.47
CA ALA A 41 18.77 3.87 -17.30
C ALA A 41 17.62 4.29 -16.37
N TRP A 42 16.48 3.55 -16.42
CA TRP A 42 15.38 3.77 -15.46
C TRP A 42 15.92 3.69 -14.03
N PRO A 43 15.52 4.59 -13.10
CA PRO A 43 14.65 5.75 -13.28
C PRO A 43 15.44 7.02 -13.69
N GLU A 44 14.89 7.78 -14.64
CA GLU A 44 15.46 9.07 -15.09
C GLU A 44 14.76 10.30 -14.47
N ARG A 45 13.66 10.07 -13.75
CA ARG A 45 12.83 11.11 -13.12
C ARG A 45 12.33 10.64 -11.76
N PRO A 46 11.80 11.53 -10.93
CA PRO A 46 11.23 11.14 -9.64
C PRO A 46 10.14 10.08 -9.75
N ILE A 47 10.16 9.12 -8.82
CA ILE A 47 9.15 8.09 -8.65
C ILE A 47 8.13 8.61 -7.66
N ASN A 48 6.85 8.61 -8.03
CA ASN A 48 5.76 9.01 -7.15
C ASN A 48 5.24 7.80 -6.35
N TYR A 49 5.40 7.82 -5.04
CA TYR A 49 4.93 6.78 -4.13
C TYR A 49 3.67 7.28 -3.40
N VAL A 50 2.51 6.92 -3.93
CA VAL A 50 1.20 7.34 -3.41
C VAL A 50 0.85 6.58 -2.15
N VAL A 51 0.60 7.32 -1.06
CA VAL A 51 0.09 6.81 0.21
C VAL A 51 -1.37 7.24 0.35
N PRO A 52 -2.35 6.30 0.32
CA PRO A 52 -3.77 6.62 0.35
C PRO A 52 -4.32 6.91 1.76
N PHE A 53 -3.46 7.41 2.65
CA PHE A 53 -3.76 7.76 4.04
C PHE A 53 -3.16 9.11 4.42
N PRO A 54 -3.65 9.76 5.51
CA PRO A 54 -3.06 10.99 5.99
C PRO A 54 -1.57 10.85 6.36
N PRO A 55 -0.79 11.95 6.30
CA PRO A 55 0.60 11.96 6.73
C PRO A 55 0.75 11.55 8.20
N GLY A 56 1.89 10.94 8.53
CA GLY A 56 2.24 10.52 9.89
C GLY A 56 1.59 9.23 10.37
N GLY A 57 0.67 8.65 9.58
CA GLY A 57 0.10 7.32 9.86
C GLY A 57 1.08 6.20 9.51
N LEU A 58 0.70 4.97 9.94
CA LEU A 58 1.49 3.74 9.77
C LEU A 58 2.06 3.57 8.35
N THR A 59 1.22 3.70 7.32
CA THR A 59 1.60 3.48 5.93
C THR A 59 2.53 4.58 5.40
N ASP A 60 2.32 5.83 5.83
CA ASP A 60 3.16 6.97 5.45
C ASP A 60 4.56 6.83 6.01
N VAL A 61 4.67 6.44 7.27
CA VAL A 61 5.98 6.21 7.93
C VAL A 61 6.74 5.10 7.22
N ALA A 62 6.10 3.97 6.92
CA ALA A 62 6.75 2.86 6.20
C ALA A 62 7.19 3.29 4.79
N ALA A 63 6.35 4.02 4.04
CA ALA A 63 6.67 4.50 2.71
C ALA A 63 7.88 5.44 2.69
N ARG A 64 7.97 6.37 3.66
CA ARG A 64 9.11 7.28 3.78
C ARG A 64 10.41 6.57 4.16
N GLN A 65 10.35 5.55 5.02
CA GLN A 65 11.50 4.72 5.36
C GLN A 65 12.04 4.00 4.12
N VAL A 66 11.16 3.36 3.34
CA VAL A 66 11.53 2.69 2.10
C VAL A 66 12.06 3.68 1.06
N GLY A 67 11.38 4.81 0.86
CA GLY A 67 11.80 5.85 -0.08
C GLY A 67 13.19 6.38 0.24
N LYS A 68 13.48 6.66 1.53
CA LYS A 68 14.80 7.08 1.98
C LYS A 68 15.87 6.02 1.72
N ALA A 69 15.60 4.76 2.06
CA ALA A 69 16.55 3.67 1.86
C ALA A 69 16.88 3.46 0.37
N LEU A 70 15.90 3.57 -0.51
CA LEU A 70 16.11 3.49 -1.97
C LEU A 70 16.90 4.70 -2.50
N ALA A 71 16.66 5.91 -1.96
CA ALA A 71 17.43 7.09 -2.31
C ALA A 71 18.92 6.93 -1.91
N ASP A 72 19.16 6.41 -0.72
CA ASP A 72 20.53 6.24 -0.20
C ASP A 72 21.30 5.14 -0.96
N ALA A 73 20.63 4.01 -1.27
CA ALA A 73 21.27 2.82 -1.84
C ALA A 73 21.29 2.78 -3.38
N GLU A 74 20.17 3.11 -4.01
CA GLU A 74 19.97 2.98 -5.45
C GLU A 74 20.01 4.35 -6.18
N ARG A 75 20.12 5.46 -5.45
CA ARG A 75 20.04 6.84 -5.96
C ARG A 75 18.70 7.16 -6.62
N TRP A 76 17.65 6.44 -6.27
CA TRP A 76 16.31 6.73 -6.78
C TRP A 76 15.68 7.88 -6.01
N ASN A 77 15.14 8.85 -6.74
CA ASN A 77 14.37 9.93 -6.14
C ASN A 77 12.93 9.48 -5.94
N VAL A 78 12.59 9.00 -4.74
CA VAL A 78 11.23 8.54 -4.39
C VAL A 78 10.52 9.63 -3.60
N VAL A 79 9.45 10.18 -4.18
CA VAL A 79 8.62 11.23 -3.59
C VAL A 79 7.35 10.60 -3.05
N VAL A 80 7.12 10.72 -1.73
CA VAL A 80 5.91 10.24 -1.08
C VAL A 80 4.81 11.29 -1.14
N GLU A 81 3.69 10.94 -1.79
CA GLU A 81 2.50 11.78 -1.94
C GLU A 81 1.31 11.19 -1.19
N ASN A 82 0.71 11.93 -0.27
CA ASN A 82 -0.47 11.49 0.47
C ASN A 82 -1.75 11.86 -0.31
N LYS A 83 -2.57 10.84 -0.68
CA LYS A 83 -3.88 10.98 -1.34
C LYS A 83 -4.97 10.25 -0.56
N PRO A 84 -5.36 10.75 0.62
CA PRO A 84 -6.36 10.10 1.47
C PRO A 84 -7.79 10.26 0.91
N GLY A 85 -8.70 9.41 1.40
CA GLY A 85 -10.13 9.53 1.14
C GLY A 85 -10.75 8.27 0.54
N GLY A 86 -12.10 8.18 0.61
CA GLY A 86 -12.86 7.05 0.11
C GLY A 86 -12.41 5.69 0.69
N SER A 87 -12.07 5.64 1.97
CA SER A 87 -11.50 4.43 2.61
C SER A 87 -10.24 3.92 1.90
N ALA A 88 -9.34 4.82 1.48
CA ALA A 88 -8.13 4.59 0.70
C ALA A 88 -8.34 4.31 -0.80
N ASN A 89 -9.59 4.24 -1.29
CA ASN A 89 -9.88 3.94 -2.70
C ASN A 89 -9.50 5.09 -3.64
N ILE A 90 -9.53 6.37 -3.20
CA ILE A 90 -9.15 7.52 -4.05
C ILE A 90 -7.69 7.41 -4.51
N GLY A 91 -6.76 7.16 -3.58
CA GLY A 91 -5.35 7.00 -3.91
C GLY A 91 -5.09 5.74 -4.75
N ALA A 92 -5.79 4.64 -4.46
CA ALA A 92 -5.66 3.41 -5.22
C ALA A 92 -6.17 3.54 -6.66
N ALA A 93 -7.34 4.16 -6.86
CA ALA A 93 -7.88 4.45 -8.19
C ALA A 93 -6.98 5.42 -8.98
N HIS A 94 -6.35 6.41 -8.31
CA HIS A 94 -5.39 7.28 -8.97
C HIS A 94 -4.21 6.48 -9.53
N VAL A 95 -3.63 5.54 -8.76
CA VAL A 95 -2.50 4.73 -9.21
C VAL A 95 -2.91 3.73 -10.27
N SER A 96 -4.06 3.07 -10.13
CA SER A 96 -4.53 2.09 -11.12
C SER A 96 -4.73 2.68 -12.53
N ASN A 97 -4.99 3.99 -12.62
CA ASN A 97 -5.13 4.72 -13.88
C ASN A 97 -3.83 5.42 -14.35
N ALA A 98 -2.73 5.27 -13.62
CA ALA A 98 -1.45 5.85 -14.01
C ALA A 98 -0.75 5.03 -15.12
N ALA A 99 0.24 5.64 -15.78
CA ALA A 99 1.03 4.93 -16.78
C ALA A 99 1.80 3.75 -16.15
N PRO A 100 1.83 2.57 -16.82
CA PRO A 100 2.51 1.39 -16.31
C PRO A 100 4.02 1.41 -16.66
N ASP A 101 4.71 2.50 -16.31
CA ASP A 101 6.10 2.78 -16.65
C ASP A 101 7.06 2.68 -15.44
N GLY A 102 6.54 2.23 -14.28
CA GLY A 102 7.29 2.04 -13.05
C GLY A 102 7.47 3.30 -12.20
N TYR A 103 6.98 4.47 -12.63
CA TYR A 103 7.15 5.73 -11.92
C TYR A 103 6.03 6.09 -10.95
N THR A 104 4.98 5.31 -10.88
CA THR A 104 3.89 5.54 -9.92
C THR A 104 3.63 4.27 -9.14
N TRP A 105 3.77 4.36 -7.81
CA TRP A 105 3.55 3.25 -6.88
C TRP A 105 2.42 3.55 -5.93
N LEU A 106 1.78 2.51 -5.43
CA LEU A 106 0.75 2.56 -4.39
C LEU A 106 1.24 1.88 -3.13
N ALA A 107 1.16 2.57 -2.01
CA ALA A 107 1.25 1.92 -0.70
C ALA A 107 -0.09 1.26 -0.36
N ILE A 108 -0.09 -0.04 -0.10
CA ILE A 108 -1.31 -0.76 0.26
C ILE A 108 -1.26 -1.31 1.68
N THR A 109 -2.44 -1.62 2.18
CA THR A 109 -2.67 -2.26 3.47
C THR A 109 -3.79 -3.28 3.35
N LEU A 110 -4.09 -3.96 4.44
CA LEU A 110 -5.25 -4.85 4.56
C LEU A 110 -6.58 -4.18 4.14
N SER A 111 -6.70 -2.84 4.30
CA SER A 111 -7.89 -2.10 3.83
C SER A 111 -8.21 -2.39 2.36
N HIS A 112 -7.19 -2.44 1.50
CA HIS A 112 -7.41 -2.65 0.06
C HIS A 112 -7.88 -4.08 -0.23
N ALA A 113 -7.36 -5.09 0.50
CA ALA A 113 -7.83 -6.46 0.37
C ALA A 113 -9.30 -6.59 0.81
N ALA A 114 -9.68 -5.94 1.91
CA ALA A 114 -11.07 -5.90 2.38
C ALA A 114 -11.98 -5.09 1.44
N ASN A 115 -11.50 -3.97 0.92
CA ASN A 115 -12.23 -3.08 0.02
C ASN A 115 -12.60 -3.76 -1.31
N ALA A 116 -11.84 -4.75 -1.77
CA ALA A 116 -12.20 -5.57 -2.92
C ALA A 116 -13.59 -6.23 -2.76
N THR A 117 -14.03 -6.44 -1.51
CA THR A 117 -15.38 -6.94 -1.19
C THR A 117 -16.30 -5.82 -0.72
N LEU A 118 -15.88 -4.98 0.23
CA LEU A 118 -16.70 -3.92 0.82
C LEU A 118 -17.18 -2.88 -0.19
N PHE A 119 -16.36 -2.59 -1.20
CA PHE A 119 -16.63 -1.60 -2.25
C PHE A 119 -16.64 -2.24 -3.64
N ALA A 120 -16.99 -3.52 -3.75
CA ALA A 120 -17.06 -4.22 -5.04
C ALA A 120 -17.89 -3.42 -6.06
N GLY A 121 -17.32 -3.12 -7.22
CA GLY A 121 -17.94 -2.29 -8.28
C GLY A 121 -18.06 -0.79 -7.96
N LYS A 122 -17.62 -0.32 -6.78
CA LYS A 122 -17.73 1.10 -6.34
C LYS A 122 -16.37 1.73 -6.00
N ALA A 123 -15.30 0.95 -5.91
CA ALA A 123 -13.97 1.44 -5.53
C ALA A 123 -13.29 2.29 -6.61
N GLY A 124 -13.75 2.24 -7.87
CA GLY A 124 -13.14 2.91 -9.02
C GLY A 124 -11.94 2.16 -9.61
N TYR A 125 -11.61 0.99 -9.10
CA TYR A 125 -10.56 0.08 -9.58
C TYR A 125 -10.86 -1.35 -9.12
N ASP A 126 -10.18 -2.32 -9.75
CA ASP A 126 -10.10 -3.70 -9.30
C ASP A 126 -8.69 -4.01 -8.82
N LEU A 127 -8.55 -4.38 -7.53
CA LEU A 127 -7.25 -4.57 -6.88
C LEU A 127 -6.39 -5.63 -7.59
N THR A 128 -7.01 -6.68 -8.10
CA THR A 128 -6.31 -7.84 -8.67
C THR A 128 -6.08 -7.74 -10.17
N ARG A 129 -6.90 -6.94 -10.85
CA ARG A 129 -6.82 -6.74 -12.31
C ARG A 129 -5.99 -5.51 -12.68
N ASP A 130 -6.17 -4.41 -11.95
CA ASP A 130 -5.67 -3.09 -12.36
C ASP A 130 -4.34 -2.72 -11.67
N LEU A 131 -3.85 -3.57 -10.76
CA LEU A 131 -2.62 -3.34 -10.01
C LEU A 131 -1.72 -4.59 -9.99
N THR A 132 -0.41 -4.38 -9.99
CA THR A 132 0.62 -5.42 -9.98
C THR A 132 1.46 -5.33 -8.71
N PRO A 133 1.62 -6.43 -7.94
CA PRO A 133 2.49 -6.47 -6.76
C PRO A 133 3.95 -6.22 -7.08
N LEU A 134 4.59 -5.31 -6.31
CA LEU A 134 6.02 -5.05 -6.34
C LEU A 134 6.74 -5.68 -5.15
N ALA A 135 6.28 -5.39 -3.93
CA ALA A 135 6.89 -5.95 -2.72
C ALA A 135 5.94 -5.89 -1.51
N GLY A 136 6.04 -6.89 -0.62
CA GLY A 136 5.59 -6.81 0.76
C GLY A 136 6.68 -6.20 1.63
N LEU A 137 6.30 -5.38 2.62
CA LEU A 137 7.26 -4.67 3.47
C LEU A 137 7.25 -5.21 4.90
N ALA A 138 6.11 -5.13 5.56
CA ALA A 138 5.96 -5.45 6.97
C ALA A 138 4.50 -5.75 7.31
N SER A 139 4.29 -6.39 8.45
CA SER A 139 2.97 -6.46 9.10
C SER A 139 2.96 -5.70 10.42
N SER A 140 1.78 -5.46 10.94
CA SER A 140 1.58 -4.97 12.29
C SER A 140 0.27 -5.51 12.85
N PRO A 141 0.26 -5.97 14.11
CA PRO A 141 -0.97 -6.42 14.75
C PRO A 141 -1.90 -5.27 15.09
N ILE A 142 -3.12 -5.61 15.46
CA ILE A 142 -4.04 -4.69 16.11
C ILE A 142 -3.95 -4.90 17.63
N MET A 143 -4.02 -3.81 18.37
CA MET A 143 -4.06 -3.79 19.81
C MET A 143 -5.39 -3.20 20.28
N VAL A 144 -6.04 -3.84 21.24
CA VAL A 144 -7.24 -3.31 21.89
C VAL A 144 -6.80 -2.48 23.08
N VAL A 145 -7.07 -1.19 23.05
CA VAL A 145 -6.59 -0.25 24.08
C VAL A 145 -7.73 0.54 24.70
N VAL A 146 -7.57 0.86 25.97
CA VAL A 146 -8.47 1.72 26.78
C VAL A 146 -7.66 2.82 27.47
N ASN A 147 -8.33 3.85 27.96
CA ASN A 147 -7.68 4.83 28.82
C ASN A 147 -7.09 4.14 30.05
N ALA A 148 -5.85 4.48 30.44
CA ALA A 148 -5.18 3.85 31.58
C ALA A 148 -5.95 3.97 32.91
N LYS A 149 -6.77 5.03 33.05
CA LYS A 149 -7.64 5.28 34.21
C LYS A 149 -8.96 4.51 34.18
N SER A 150 -9.26 3.81 33.07
CA SER A 150 -10.47 3.00 32.92
C SER A 150 -10.49 1.84 33.92
N ASN A 151 -11.68 1.49 34.39
CA ASN A 151 -11.91 0.28 35.19
C ASN A 151 -11.87 -1.02 34.37
N ILE A 152 -11.84 -0.92 33.01
CA ILE A 152 -11.68 -2.04 32.10
C ILE A 152 -10.20 -2.44 32.09
N LYS A 153 -9.89 -3.66 32.53
CA LYS A 153 -8.51 -4.17 32.64
C LYS A 153 -8.23 -5.38 31.75
N THR A 154 -9.28 -6.06 31.30
CA THR A 154 -9.21 -7.27 30.49
C THR A 154 -10.23 -7.24 29.35
N MET A 155 -10.12 -8.16 28.38
CA MET A 155 -11.14 -8.34 27.34
C MET A 155 -12.49 -8.76 27.94
N ASP A 156 -12.49 -9.53 29.04
CA ASP A 156 -13.71 -9.92 29.76
C ASP A 156 -14.38 -8.73 30.46
N ASP A 157 -13.58 -7.80 31.01
CA ASP A 157 -14.13 -6.55 31.58
C ASP A 157 -14.78 -5.71 30.50
N LEU A 158 -14.16 -5.61 29.31
CA LEU A 158 -14.72 -4.91 28.16
C LEU A 158 -16.08 -5.52 27.76
N ALA A 159 -16.12 -6.84 27.65
CA ALA A 159 -17.35 -7.55 27.29
C ALA A 159 -18.46 -7.35 28.33
N ARG A 160 -18.14 -7.42 29.63
CA ARG A 160 -19.11 -7.17 30.73
C ARG A 160 -19.61 -5.73 30.73
N ALA A 161 -18.67 -4.77 30.57
CA ALA A 161 -19.04 -3.35 30.59
C ALA A 161 -19.94 -2.99 29.38
N ALA A 162 -19.63 -3.51 28.20
CA ALA A 162 -20.42 -3.27 26.98
C ALA A 162 -21.82 -3.92 27.01
N LYS A 163 -22.00 -5.02 27.75
CA LYS A 163 -23.32 -5.62 27.99
C LYS A 163 -24.14 -4.80 28.97
N ALA A 164 -23.49 -4.10 29.91
CA ALA A 164 -24.17 -3.30 30.95
C ALA A 164 -24.62 -1.91 30.44
N LYS A 165 -23.85 -1.30 29.52
CA LYS A 165 -24.13 -0.02 28.88
C LYS A 165 -23.51 0.08 27.50
N PRO A 166 -24.08 0.88 26.59
CA PRO A 166 -23.42 1.16 25.30
C PRO A 166 -22.02 1.76 25.50
N LEU A 167 -21.01 1.17 24.86
CA LEU A 167 -19.64 1.69 24.84
C LEU A 167 -19.25 2.13 23.43
N SER A 168 -18.54 3.25 23.36
CA SER A 168 -17.96 3.79 22.12
C SER A 168 -16.64 3.13 21.80
N ALA A 169 -16.48 2.67 20.54
CA ALA A 169 -15.28 2.02 20.06
C ALA A 169 -14.69 2.76 18.85
N GLY A 170 -13.52 3.37 19.04
CA GLY A 170 -12.83 4.11 17.99
C GLY A 170 -12.06 3.21 17.04
N SER A 171 -11.92 3.67 15.78
CA SER A 171 -11.02 3.09 14.78
C SER A 171 -10.39 4.16 13.91
N SER A 172 -9.41 3.78 13.08
CA SER A 172 -8.78 4.68 12.10
C SER A 172 -9.68 5.02 10.89
N GLY A 173 -10.95 4.61 10.91
CA GLY A 173 -11.96 4.89 9.89
C GLY A 173 -12.60 3.63 9.29
N ASN A 174 -13.65 3.83 8.50
CA ASN A 174 -14.38 2.75 7.85
C ASN A 174 -13.49 1.92 6.91
N GLY A 175 -13.61 0.58 6.95
CA GLY A 175 -12.84 -0.35 6.11
C GLY A 175 -11.37 -0.50 6.52
N THR A 176 -10.88 0.19 7.57
CA THR A 176 -9.52 0.03 8.06
C THR A 176 -9.36 -1.23 8.90
N PRO A 177 -8.14 -1.78 9.06
CA PRO A 177 -7.90 -2.95 9.90
C PRO A 177 -8.43 -2.83 11.33
N PRO A 178 -8.31 -1.68 12.02
CA PRO A 178 -8.98 -1.44 13.29
C PRO A 178 -10.51 -1.63 13.24
N HIS A 179 -11.19 -1.07 12.25
CA HIS A 179 -12.64 -1.28 12.08
C HIS A 179 -12.99 -2.74 11.80
N LEU A 180 -12.24 -3.40 10.92
CA LEU A 180 -12.44 -4.82 10.60
C LEU A 180 -12.24 -5.71 11.82
N THR A 181 -11.27 -5.39 12.69
CA THR A 181 -11.03 -6.10 13.95
C THR A 181 -12.18 -5.90 14.94
N LEU A 182 -12.67 -4.67 15.07
CA LEU A 182 -13.85 -4.36 15.87
C LEU A 182 -15.08 -5.15 15.40
N ALA A 183 -15.35 -5.14 14.10
CA ALA A 183 -16.49 -5.86 13.52
C ALA A 183 -16.37 -7.38 13.73
N LEU A 184 -15.17 -7.94 13.55
CA LEU A 184 -14.91 -9.35 13.81
C LEU A 184 -15.07 -9.67 15.32
N TYR A 185 -14.57 -8.82 16.22
CA TYR A 185 -14.79 -8.96 17.67
C TYR A 185 -16.28 -9.02 18.02
N GLN A 186 -17.08 -8.06 17.50
CA GLN A 186 -18.53 -8.04 17.71
C GLN A 186 -19.21 -9.32 17.20
N LYS A 187 -18.78 -9.82 16.03
CA LYS A 187 -19.32 -11.06 15.46
C LYS A 187 -19.00 -12.28 16.30
N LEU A 188 -17.76 -12.41 16.77
CA LEU A 188 -17.31 -13.57 17.55
C LEU A 188 -17.92 -13.60 18.96
N THR A 189 -18.14 -12.43 19.56
CA THR A 189 -18.55 -12.31 20.95
C THR A 189 -20.02 -11.98 21.17
N GLY A 190 -20.70 -11.46 20.15
CA GLY A 190 -22.04 -10.88 20.28
C GLY A 190 -22.08 -9.62 21.16
N VAL A 191 -20.91 -9.03 21.52
CA VAL A 191 -20.80 -7.84 22.36
C VAL A 191 -21.06 -6.60 21.53
N PRO A 192 -22.08 -5.78 21.83
CA PRO A 192 -22.36 -4.56 21.08
C PRO A 192 -21.38 -3.45 21.46
N LEU A 193 -20.71 -2.86 20.46
CA LEU A 193 -19.89 -1.65 20.60
C LEU A 193 -20.34 -0.64 19.53
N MET A 194 -20.47 0.61 19.93
CA MET A 194 -20.81 1.69 18.99
C MET A 194 -19.56 2.15 18.25
N HIS A 195 -19.45 1.85 16.96
CA HIS A 195 -18.30 2.24 16.16
C HIS A 195 -18.26 3.75 15.92
N VAL A 196 -17.11 4.37 16.19
CA VAL A 196 -16.81 5.79 15.94
C VAL A 196 -15.60 5.84 14.99
N PRO A 197 -15.83 6.09 13.68
CA PRO A 197 -14.76 6.17 12.70
C PRO A 197 -14.04 7.51 12.73
N TYR A 198 -12.70 7.48 12.76
CA TYR A 198 -11.84 8.66 12.68
C TYR A 198 -11.10 8.76 11.35
N LYS A 199 -10.51 9.92 11.06
CA LYS A 199 -9.64 10.14 9.89
C LYS A 199 -8.18 9.75 10.22
N GLY A 200 -7.96 8.49 10.65
CA GLY A 200 -6.66 7.95 11.07
C GLY A 200 -6.63 7.56 12.56
N GLY A 201 -5.58 6.87 12.98
CA GLY A 201 -5.45 6.36 14.35
C GLY A 201 -5.14 7.45 15.38
N ALA A 202 -4.28 8.42 15.05
CA ALA A 202 -3.86 9.45 16.00
C ALA A 202 -5.03 10.23 16.64
N PRO A 203 -6.02 10.77 15.90
CA PRO A 203 -7.15 11.46 16.51
C PRO A 203 -8.03 10.53 17.39
N SER A 204 -8.19 9.25 17.03
CA SER A 204 -8.95 8.31 17.87
C SER A 204 -8.25 8.03 19.22
N LEU A 205 -6.91 7.94 19.20
CA LEU A 205 -6.11 7.76 20.41
C LEU A 205 -6.12 9.02 21.30
N THR A 206 -6.09 10.21 20.68
CA THR A 206 -6.24 11.48 21.43
C THR A 206 -7.57 11.53 22.17
N ASP A 207 -8.67 11.19 21.52
CA ASP A 207 -10.00 11.15 22.13
C ASP A 207 -10.14 10.05 23.18
N LEU A 208 -9.47 8.91 22.99
CA LEU A 208 -9.42 7.86 24.02
C LEU A 208 -8.67 8.34 25.27
N ILE A 209 -7.53 9.01 25.12
CA ILE A 209 -6.76 9.59 26.23
C ILE A 209 -7.58 10.70 26.93
N GLY A 210 -8.32 11.49 26.15
CA GLY A 210 -9.23 12.52 26.64
C GLY A 210 -10.49 11.98 27.37
N GLY A 211 -10.76 10.67 27.25
CA GLY A 211 -11.95 10.04 27.87
C GLY A 211 -13.24 10.22 27.06
N HIS A 212 -13.14 10.62 25.78
CA HIS A 212 -14.26 10.76 24.84
C HIS A 212 -14.64 9.43 24.17
N LEU A 213 -13.78 8.42 24.26
CA LEU A 213 -14.02 7.05 23.82
C LEU A 213 -13.79 6.08 24.99
N ASP A 214 -14.50 4.94 24.95
CA ASP A 214 -14.33 3.86 25.96
C ASP A 214 -13.20 2.89 25.57
N VAL A 215 -13.07 2.57 24.28
CA VAL A 215 -12.08 1.63 23.73
C VAL A 215 -11.65 2.05 22.33
N VAL A 216 -10.43 1.73 21.93
CA VAL A 216 -9.97 1.86 20.53
C VAL A 216 -9.34 0.54 20.10
N PHE A 217 -9.73 0.07 18.93
CA PHE A 217 -8.98 -0.92 18.17
C PHE A 217 -7.96 -0.15 17.36
N SER A 218 -6.67 -0.36 17.61
CA SER A 218 -5.57 0.47 17.09
C SER A 218 -4.52 -0.38 16.39
N ASN A 219 -3.93 0.13 15.31
CA ASN A 219 -2.68 -0.45 14.83
C ASN A 219 -1.62 -0.37 15.95
N TYR A 220 -0.90 -1.45 16.16
CA TYR A 220 0.11 -1.55 17.22
C TYR A 220 1.14 -0.40 17.20
N PRO A 221 1.74 -0.01 16.04
CA PRO A 221 2.68 1.10 15.99
C PRO A 221 2.11 2.43 16.48
N GLU A 222 0.83 2.69 16.23
CA GLU A 222 0.19 3.96 16.60
C GLU A 222 -0.03 4.08 18.11
N SER A 223 -0.32 2.97 18.81
CA SER A 223 -0.66 2.97 20.23
C SER A 223 0.48 2.52 21.17
N LEU A 224 1.55 1.90 20.64
CA LEU A 224 2.64 1.34 21.44
C LEU A 224 3.28 2.36 22.39
N ALA A 225 3.59 3.55 21.89
CA ALA A 225 4.21 4.60 22.72
C ALA A 225 3.30 5.05 23.86
N HIS A 226 1.99 5.12 23.64
CA HIS A 226 0.99 5.49 24.64
C HIS A 226 0.79 4.41 25.71
N VAL A 227 0.96 3.14 25.34
CA VAL A 227 0.94 2.03 26.31
C VAL A 227 2.23 2.03 27.13
N LYS A 228 3.40 2.19 26.49
CA LYS A 228 4.69 2.23 27.18
C LYS A 228 4.82 3.42 28.17
N ASN A 229 4.23 4.57 27.85
CA ASN A 229 4.25 5.74 28.74
C ASN A 229 3.10 5.75 29.78
N GLY A 230 2.22 4.74 29.78
CA GLY A 230 1.14 4.59 30.75
C GLY A 230 -0.07 5.50 30.51
N SER A 231 -0.20 6.17 29.37
CA SER A 231 -1.40 6.96 29.02
C SER A 231 -2.58 6.05 28.65
N LEU A 232 -2.29 4.90 28.04
CA LEU A 232 -3.25 3.87 27.67
C LEU A 232 -2.90 2.55 28.31
N ARG A 233 -3.92 1.69 28.47
CA ARG A 233 -3.77 0.28 28.83
C ARG A 233 -4.15 -0.58 27.63
N ALA A 234 -3.27 -1.50 27.24
CA ALA A 234 -3.57 -2.55 26.28
C ALA A 234 -4.29 -3.71 27.00
N LEU A 235 -5.33 -4.24 26.35
CA LEU A 235 -6.10 -5.38 26.86
C LEU A 235 -5.67 -6.69 26.20
N ALA A 236 -5.41 -6.67 24.89
CA ALA A 236 -4.93 -7.80 24.09
C ALA A 236 -4.31 -7.34 22.79
N ILE A 237 -3.52 -8.25 22.19
CA ILE A 237 -2.93 -8.10 20.86
C ILE A 237 -3.42 -9.23 19.94
N THR A 238 -3.67 -8.95 18.66
CA THR A 238 -4.32 -9.88 17.71
C THR A 238 -3.35 -10.83 17.01
N THR A 239 -2.18 -11.07 17.58
CA THR A 239 -1.18 -12.03 17.07
C THR A 239 -1.35 -13.42 17.68
N ARG A 240 -0.73 -14.43 17.05
CA ARG A 240 -0.65 -15.79 17.62
C ARG A 240 0.28 -15.88 18.81
N GLU A 241 1.30 -15.03 18.85
CA GLU A 241 2.32 -14.96 19.89
C GLU A 241 2.33 -13.57 20.51
N ARG A 242 2.76 -13.48 21.78
CA ARG A 242 2.91 -12.21 22.49
C ARG A 242 3.99 -11.33 21.85
N SER A 243 3.81 -10.03 21.94
CA SER A 243 4.83 -9.05 21.53
C SER A 243 6.05 -9.11 22.45
N LYS A 244 7.25 -9.10 21.86
CA LYS A 244 8.50 -8.97 22.61
C LYS A 244 8.63 -7.64 23.36
N ASP A 245 8.00 -6.60 22.84
CA ASP A 245 7.97 -5.26 23.44
C ASP A 245 7.02 -5.14 24.63
N LEU A 246 5.99 -5.99 24.69
CA LEU A 246 4.96 -6.06 25.72
C LEU A 246 4.73 -7.52 26.11
N PRO A 247 5.68 -8.17 26.80
CA PRO A 247 5.64 -9.61 27.06
C PRO A 247 4.48 -10.01 28.02
N ASP A 248 4.01 -9.07 28.83
CA ASP A 248 2.89 -9.30 29.75
C ASP A 248 1.52 -9.13 29.08
N LEU A 249 1.48 -8.54 27.87
CA LEU A 249 0.23 -8.35 27.14
C LEU A 249 -0.25 -9.68 26.56
N PRO A 250 -1.45 -10.17 26.92
CA PRO A 250 -1.99 -11.40 26.35
C PRO A 250 -2.34 -11.23 24.86
N THR A 251 -2.26 -12.32 24.12
CA THR A 251 -2.88 -12.42 22.80
C THR A 251 -4.41 -12.50 22.94
N THR A 252 -5.12 -12.22 21.87
CA THR A 252 -6.58 -12.42 21.83
C THR A 252 -6.95 -13.90 22.04
N ALA A 253 -6.11 -14.83 21.60
CA ALA A 253 -6.32 -16.26 21.84
C ALA A 253 -6.22 -16.60 23.34
N GLU A 254 -5.21 -16.08 24.05
CA GLU A 254 -5.08 -16.25 25.50
C GLU A 254 -6.21 -15.56 26.27
N ALA A 255 -6.82 -14.52 25.70
CA ALA A 255 -7.99 -13.85 26.23
C ALA A 255 -9.33 -14.52 25.81
N GLY A 256 -9.31 -15.78 25.36
CA GLY A 256 -10.52 -16.55 25.02
C GLY A 256 -11.09 -16.30 23.62
N LEU A 257 -10.37 -15.60 22.75
CA LEU A 257 -10.78 -15.24 21.39
C LEU A 257 -9.77 -15.75 20.35
N PRO A 258 -9.63 -17.09 20.18
CA PRO A 258 -8.61 -17.67 19.30
C PRO A 258 -8.79 -17.33 17.82
N ASP A 259 -10.02 -17.00 17.39
CA ASP A 259 -10.34 -16.65 16.00
C ASP A 259 -10.18 -15.14 15.71
N LEU A 260 -9.91 -14.31 16.73
CA LEU A 260 -9.67 -12.88 16.56
C LEU A 260 -8.18 -12.62 16.20
N ILE A 261 -7.73 -13.17 15.09
CA ILE A 261 -6.38 -12.97 14.57
C ILE A 261 -6.46 -12.00 13.39
N VAL A 262 -5.92 -10.81 13.57
CA VAL A 262 -5.88 -9.76 12.54
C VAL A 262 -4.50 -9.12 12.53
N GLU A 263 -3.81 -9.26 11.43
CA GLU A 263 -2.56 -8.57 11.16
C GLU A 263 -2.77 -7.62 9.98
N ASN A 264 -2.55 -6.34 10.22
CA ASN A 264 -2.43 -5.39 9.12
C ASN A 264 -1.10 -5.64 8.42
N PHE A 265 -1.05 -5.42 7.12
CA PHE A 265 0.19 -5.48 6.35
C PHE A 265 0.38 -4.19 5.57
N THR A 266 1.60 -3.92 5.15
CA THR A 266 1.91 -2.88 4.18
C THR A 266 2.77 -3.44 3.06
N GLY A 267 2.56 -2.94 1.86
CA GLY A 267 3.26 -3.36 0.66
C GLY A 267 3.18 -2.29 -0.43
N VAL A 268 3.74 -2.61 -1.57
CA VAL A 268 3.85 -1.71 -2.72
C VAL A 268 3.28 -2.38 -3.95
N LEU A 269 2.41 -1.66 -4.65
CA LEU A 269 1.91 -2.07 -5.97
C LEU A 269 2.26 -1.01 -7.03
N ALA A 270 2.22 -1.43 -8.30
CA ALA A 270 2.29 -0.56 -9.47
C ALA A 270 1.01 -0.74 -10.33
N PRO A 271 0.75 0.12 -11.34
CA PRO A 271 -0.28 -0.11 -12.33
C PRO A 271 -0.10 -1.45 -13.04
N ALA A 272 -1.21 -2.13 -13.36
CA ALA A 272 -1.16 -3.32 -14.21
C ALA A 272 -0.55 -2.99 -15.58
N GLY A 273 0.17 -3.97 -16.16
CA GLY A 273 0.90 -3.74 -17.40
C GLY A 273 2.29 -3.12 -17.23
N THR A 274 2.73 -2.81 -16.00
CA THR A 274 4.14 -2.48 -15.74
C THR A 274 5.04 -3.62 -16.22
N PRO A 275 6.08 -3.33 -17.05
CA PRO A 275 6.94 -4.35 -17.61
C PRO A 275 7.51 -5.31 -16.56
N PRO A 276 7.47 -6.64 -16.80
CA PRO A 276 7.91 -7.63 -15.79
C PRO A 276 9.34 -7.40 -15.29
N GLU A 277 10.24 -6.93 -16.15
CA GLU A 277 11.61 -6.60 -15.77
C GLU A 277 11.69 -5.42 -14.78
N LEU A 278 10.79 -4.42 -14.91
CA LEU A 278 10.69 -3.32 -13.97
C LEU A 278 10.06 -3.78 -12.66
N VAL A 279 9.01 -4.61 -12.72
CA VAL A 279 8.38 -5.20 -11.52
C VAL A 279 9.41 -5.95 -10.70
N GLN A 280 10.23 -6.81 -11.35
CA GLN A 280 11.26 -7.58 -10.66
C GLN A 280 12.35 -6.66 -10.10
N ARG A 281 12.88 -5.73 -10.91
CA ARG A 281 13.93 -4.79 -10.49
C ARG A 281 13.51 -3.94 -9.30
N ILE A 282 12.30 -3.37 -9.33
CA ILE A 282 11.77 -2.54 -8.24
C ILE A 282 11.55 -3.40 -7.00
N GLY A 283 10.92 -4.58 -7.17
CA GLY A 283 10.67 -5.51 -6.09
C GLY A 283 11.94 -5.95 -5.38
N ASP A 284 12.97 -6.36 -6.14
CA ASP A 284 14.25 -6.78 -5.59
C ASP A 284 14.97 -5.66 -4.84
N ALA A 285 14.93 -4.44 -5.37
CA ALA A 285 15.51 -3.28 -4.70
C ALA A 285 14.81 -2.99 -3.37
N ILE A 286 13.46 -3.01 -3.33
CA ILE A 286 12.69 -2.82 -2.10
C ILE A 286 13.00 -3.93 -1.10
N VAL A 287 12.91 -5.21 -1.50
CA VAL A 287 13.17 -6.36 -0.63
C VAL A 287 14.57 -6.30 -0.05
N LYS A 288 15.58 -5.99 -0.88
CA LYS A 288 16.97 -5.84 -0.43
C LYS A 288 17.09 -4.78 0.68
N GLN A 289 16.42 -3.62 0.55
CA GLN A 289 16.47 -2.57 1.57
C GLN A 289 15.71 -2.97 2.84
N VAL A 290 14.51 -3.54 2.72
CA VAL A 290 13.73 -4.00 3.88
C VAL A 290 14.43 -5.14 4.62
N SER A 291 15.24 -5.95 3.94
CA SER A 291 16.02 -7.03 4.54
C SER A 291 17.30 -6.57 5.26
N GLN A 292 17.71 -5.30 5.12
CA GLN A 292 18.90 -4.80 5.82
C GLN A 292 18.66 -4.78 7.33
N PRO A 293 19.62 -5.23 8.16
CA PRO A 293 19.47 -5.27 9.63
C PRO A 293 19.06 -3.93 10.23
N ALA A 294 19.63 -2.82 9.75
CA ALA A 294 19.30 -1.48 10.22
C ALA A 294 17.85 -1.10 9.92
N MET A 295 17.33 -1.44 8.73
CA MET A 295 15.93 -1.20 8.36
C MET A 295 14.99 -2.08 9.18
N GLN A 296 15.32 -3.37 9.34
CA GLN A 296 14.52 -4.28 10.17
C GLN A 296 14.43 -3.77 11.62
N GLN A 297 15.56 -3.36 12.20
CA GLN A 297 15.58 -2.78 13.54
C GLN A 297 14.76 -1.48 13.64
N SER A 298 14.86 -0.60 12.64
CA SER A 298 14.06 0.61 12.58
C SER A 298 12.56 0.32 12.51
N LEU A 299 12.15 -0.64 11.68
CA LEU A 299 10.75 -1.07 11.58
C LEU A 299 10.25 -1.67 12.88
N LEU A 300 11.05 -2.55 13.53
CA LEU A 300 10.71 -3.15 14.83
C LEU A 300 10.53 -2.08 15.92
N GLN A 301 11.41 -1.07 15.98
CA GLN A 301 11.28 0.03 16.94
C GLN A 301 10.00 0.85 16.75
N LEU A 302 9.51 0.91 15.52
CA LEU A 302 8.24 1.54 15.17
C LEU A 302 7.02 0.61 15.38
N GLY A 303 7.24 -0.63 15.85
CA GLY A 303 6.18 -1.60 16.10
C GLY A 303 5.72 -2.37 14.87
N PHE A 304 6.47 -2.34 13.78
CA PHE A 304 6.24 -3.22 12.64
C PHE A 304 7.00 -4.54 12.79
N VAL A 305 6.46 -5.59 12.19
CA VAL A 305 7.17 -6.85 12.01
C VAL A 305 7.64 -6.91 10.55
N PRO A 306 8.94 -6.76 10.25
CA PRO A 306 9.44 -6.83 8.88
C PRO A 306 9.08 -8.17 8.22
N GLN A 307 8.52 -8.10 7.01
CA GLN A 307 8.15 -9.27 6.21
C GLN A 307 8.44 -8.99 4.74
N PRO A 308 9.74 -8.84 4.36
CA PRO A 308 10.11 -8.59 2.98
C PRO A 308 9.68 -9.76 2.09
N ARG A 309 8.83 -9.49 1.11
CA ARG A 309 8.37 -10.45 0.10
C ARG A 309 8.57 -9.86 -1.28
N GLY A 310 9.13 -10.65 -2.19
CA GLY A 310 9.26 -10.28 -3.60
C GLY A 310 7.89 -10.26 -4.33
N PRO A 311 7.86 -9.81 -5.59
CA PRO A 311 6.61 -9.59 -6.32
C PRO A 311 5.70 -10.82 -6.36
N LYS A 312 6.24 -11.99 -6.65
CA LYS A 312 5.48 -13.27 -6.75
C LYS A 312 4.92 -13.69 -5.39
N GLU A 313 5.74 -13.68 -4.37
CA GLU A 313 5.36 -14.08 -3.01
C GLU A 313 4.33 -13.11 -2.42
N PHE A 314 4.56 -11.81 -2.61
CA PHE A 314 3.62 -10.79 -2.15
C PHE A 314 2.28 -10.88 -2.91
N GLY A 315 2.29 -11.16 -4.21
CA GLY A 315 1.09 -11.38 -5.00
C GLY A 315 0.25 -12.56 -4.49
N ALA A 316 0.90 -13.68 -4.17
CA ALA A 316 0.23 -14.85 -3.58
C ALA A 316 -0.36 -14.53 -2.20
N TYR A 317 0.40 -13.83 -1.36
CA TYR A 317 -0.05 -13.37 -0.03
C TYR A 317 -1.24 -12.40 -0.15
N LEU A 318 -1.16 -11.38 -1.00
CA LEU A 318 -2.24 -10.43 -1.22
C LEU A 318 -3.53 -11.12 -1.67
N LYS A 319 -3.42 -12.06 -2.62
CA LYS A 319 -4.56 -12.86 -3.06
C LYS A 319 -5.18 -13.63 -1.90
N SER A 320 -4.37 -14.30 -1.08
CA SER A 320 -4.86 -15.05 0.08
C SER A 320 -5.61 -14.16 1.09
N GLU A 321 -5.12 -12.93 1.31
CA GLU A 321 -5.79 -11.96 2.18
C GLU A 321 -7.11 -11.44 1.57
N VAL A 322 -7.16 -11.20 0.25
CA VAL A 322 -8.41 -10.86 -0.44
C VAL A 322 -9.46 -11.96 -0.24
N ASP A 323 -9.09 -13.21 -0.50
CA ASP A 323 -10.00 -14.35 -0.36
C ASP A 323 -10.46 -14.55 1.10
N ARG A 324 -9.52 -14.46 2.04
CA ARG A 324 -9.79 -14.56 3.49
C ARG A 324 -10.77 -13.50 3.96
N TRP A 325 -10.51 -12.23 3.64
CA TRP A 325 -11.36 -11.13 4.09
C TRP A 325 -12.70 -11.09 3.36
N ALA A 326 -12.75 -11.52 2.11
CA ALA A 326 -14.02 -11.71 1.41
C ALA A 326 -14.94 -12.69 2.16
N LYS A 327 -14.38 -13.79 2.69
CA LYS A 327 -15.14 -14.74 3.51
C LYS A 327 -15.58 -14.11 4.83
N ILE A 328 -14.65 -13.49 5.59
CA ILE A 328 -14.94 -12.86 6.88
C ILE A 328 -16.02 -11.79 6.75
N ILE A 329 -15.92 -10.91 5.75
CA ILE A 329 -16.86 -9.81 5.51
C ILE A 329 -18.27 -10.35 5.24
N ARG A 330 -18.40 -11.37 4.41
CA ARG A 330 -19.70 -12.01 4.13
C ARG A 330 -20.27 -12.71 5.36
N ASP A 331 -19.47 -13.54 6.03
CA ASP A 331 -19.91 -14.35 7.17
C ASP A 331 -20.28 -13.46 8.38
N ALA A 332 -19.59 -12.35 8.57
CA ALA A 332 -19.84 -11.40 9.64
C ALA A 332 -20.79 -10.27 9.24
N ASN A 333 -21.27 -10.24 8.00
CA ASN A 333 -22.10 -9.16 7.44
C ASN A 333 -21.51 -7.76 7.72
N ILE A 334 -20.18 -7.62 7.55
CA ILE A 334 -19.49 -6.35 7.79
C ILE A 334 -19.88 -5.36 6.69
N GLN A 335 -20.39 -4.20 7.10
CA GLN A 335 -20.77 -3.12 6.21
C GLN A 335 -19.96 -1.86 6.51
N VAL A 336 -19.78 -1.03 5.51
CA VAL A 336 -19.21 0.30 5.62
C VAL A 336 -20.30 1.31 5.24
N ALA A 337 -20.49 2.29 6.10
CA ALA A 337 -21.47 3.37 5.87
C ALA A 337 -20.97 4.36 4.82
#